data_a5978de2aa20b70d54f5bf224af4e26f
#
_entry.id   a5978de2aa20b70d54f5bf224af4e26f
#
_cell.length_a   1.000
_cell.length_b   1.000
_cell.length_c   1.000
_cell.angle_alpha   90.00
_cell.angle_beta   90.00
_cell.angle_gamma   90.00
#
_symmetry.space_group_name_H-M   'P 1'
#
loop_
_entity.id
_entity.type
_entity.pdbx_description
1 polymer ?
#
loop_
_entity_poly.entity_id
_entity_poly.type
_entity_poly.pdbx_seq_one_letter_code
_entity_poly.pdbx_strand_id
1 'polypeptide(L)'
;MFKAISSGLLAVATAFSLMAGNFQSLIPTHPVSIGYDYSQPIPASEQQGDAWFEDSAFIGHSLIEGFEVCADIDANIHYFTDTGLSAARAVTYSQFSLPDGGTGTLEEGLRQKAFSKIYIMLGVNEISTTRERFKANMAALVEIVRANQSEGIPIYILELTPTTQKKSDATAFNRANVQKLNEVLSELCEEEKCYLVDLSACFDGGDGYLPAEVSRDGVHLKAPQYRVMADYLLTHTVEER
;
A
#
# COMPACT_ATOMS: atom_id res chain seq x y z
N MET A 1 -33.94 55.05 58.88
CA MET A 1 -33.34 56.06 58.02
C MET A 1 -32.20 55.36 57.24
N PHE A 2 -32.18 55.42 56.06
CA PHE A 2 -31.35 54.90 54.97
C PHE A 2 -32.04 53.79 54.13
N LYS A 3 -32.47 54.24 52.96
CA LYS A 3 -33.00 53.46 51.87
C LYS A 3 -31.85 52.73 51.12
N ALA A 4 -31.93 51.44 50.98
CA ALA A 4 -31.11 50.68 50.04
C ALA A 4 -31.80 50.66 48.66
N ILE A 5 -31.05 51.10 47.63
CA ILE A 5 -31.47 51.08 46.24
C ILE A 5 -30.94 49.77 45.65
N SER A 6 -31.86 48.90 45.24
CA SER A 6 -31.52 47.65 44.52
C SER A 6 -31.49 47.96 43.02
N SER A 7 -30.34 47.80 42.41
CA SER A 7 -30.16 47.90 40.94
C SER A 7 -30.44 46.56 40.32
N GLY A 8 -31.57 46.48 39.58
CA GLY A 8 -31.89 45.33 38.76
C GLY A 8 -31.02 45.26 37.51
N LEU A 9 -30.31 44.16 37.34
CA LEU A 9 -29.59 43.85 36.11
C LEU A 9 -30.54 43.05 35.21
N LEU A 10 -30.96 43.67 34.12
CA LEU A 10 -31.77 43.03 33.09
C LEU A 10 -30.83 42.23 32.18
N ALA A 11 -30.85 40.91 32.27
CA ALA A 11 -30.12 40.03 31.37
C ALA A 11 -30.93 39.91 30.08
N VAL A 12 -30.43 40.46 29.00
CA VAL A 12 -30.92 40.22 27.65
C VAL A 12 -30.31 38.93 27.16
N ALA A 13 -31.10 37.85 27.16
CA ALA A 13 -30.73 36.60 26.52
C ALA A 13 -31.02 36.73 25.00
N THR A 14 -30.01 37.02 24.21
CA THR A 14 -30.08 36.88 22.74
C THR A 14 -29.97 35.43 22.39
N ALA A 15 -31.07 34.84 21.96
CA ALA A 15 -31.12 33.52 21.36
C ALA A 15 -30.38 33.52 20.00
N PHE A 16 -29.18 33.00 19.96
CA PHE A 16 -28.53 32.61 18.75
C PHE A 16 -29.13 31.27 18.29
N SER A 17 -30.09 31.34 17.35
CA SER A 17 -30.53 30.16 16.59
C SER A 17 -29.40 29.74 15.66
N LEU A 18 -28.60 28.77 16.09
CA LEU A 18 -27.66 28.08 15.21
C LEU A 18 -28.45 27.27 14.20
N MET A 19 -28.48 27.74 12.98
CA MET A 19 -28.75 26.88 11.83
C MET A 19 -27.64 25.80 11.79
N ALA A 20 -27.97 24.60 12.25
CA ALA A 20 -27.15 23.41 12.00
C ALA A 20 -27.26 23.05 10.51
N GLY A 21 -26.56 23.78 9.68
CA GLY A 21 -26.25 23.37 8.32
C GLY A 21 -25.29 22.17 8.41
N ASN A 22 -25.63 21.10 7.72
CA ASN A 22 -24.78 19.90 7.59
C ASN A 22 -23.39 20.27 7.09
N PHE A 23 -22.45 20.52 7.99
CA PHE A 23 -20.99 20.62 7.74
C PHE A 23 -20.29 19.25 7.81
N GLN A 24 -20.97 18.18 7.41
CA GLN A 24 -20.46 16.81 7.51
C GLN A 24 -19.80 16.31 6.21
N SER A 25 -19.59 17.18 5.23
CA SER A 25 -19.06 16.78 3.91
C SER A 25 -17.71 17.40 3.51
N LEU A 26 -16.93 17.90 4.48
CA LEU A 26 -15.61 18.48 4.20
C LEU A 26 -14.48 17.99 5.13
N ILE A 27 -14.66 16.86 5.80
CA ILE A 27 -13.54 16.19 6.45
C ILE A 27 -13.02 15.19 5.43
N PRO A 28 -11.77 15.30 4.94
CA PRO A 28 -11.17 14.26 4.15
C PRO A 28 -11.27 12.95 4.94
N THR A 29 -11.89 11.94 4.38
CA THR A 29 -12.10 10.66 5.06
C THR A 29 -10.82 9.84 5.23
N HIS A 30 -9.70 10.36 4.74
CA HIS A 30 -8.36 9.81 4.95
C HIS A 30 -7.41 10.95 5.33
N PRO A 31 -7.00 11.08 6.58
CA PRO A 31 -5.99 12.04 6.94
C PRO A 31 -4.67 11.61 6.30
N VAL A 32 -4.22 12.38 5.31
CA VAL A 32 -2.80 12.42 4.97
C VAL A 32 -2.08 12.70 6.28
N SER A 33 -1.22 11.79 6.75
CA SER A 33 -0.51 11.99 8.01
C SER A 33 0.36 13.24 7.85
N ILE A 34 -0.07 14.33 8.49
CA ILE A 34 0.65 15.60 8.44
C ILE A 34 2.04 15.34 9.05
N GLY A 35 3.07 15.36 8.22
CA GLY A 35 4.46 15.18 8.63
C GLY A 35 5.08 13.80 8.36
N TYR A 36 4.42 12.89 7.58
CA TYR A 36 5.09 11.67 7.16
C TYR A 36 6.17 11.97 6.10
N ASP A 37 7.37 11.40 6.29
CA ASP A 37 8.48 11.50 5.33
C ASP A 37 8.41 10.35 4.31
N TYR A 38 7.80 10.63 3.17
CA TYR A 38 7.63 9.63 2.10
C TYR A 38 8.94 9.23 1.40
N SER A 39 10.07 9.86 1.73
CA SER A 39 11.39 9.44 1.25
C SER A 39 11.97 8.27 2.04
N GLN A 40 11.31 7.88 3.15
CA GLN A 40 11.75 6.81 4.03
C GLN A 40 10.76 5.65 4.04
N PRO A 41 11.23 4.41 4.18
CA PRO A 41 10.34 3.28 4.44
C PRO A 41 9.54 3.46 5.72
N ILE A 42 8.35 2.85 5.79
CA ILE A 42 7.54 2.82 7.01
C ILE A 42 8.36 2.15 8.13
N PRO A 43 8.56 2.83 9.27
CA PRO A 43 9.22 2.22 10.40
C PRO A 43 8.34 1.14 11.04
N ALA A 44 8.96 0.19 11.74
CA ALA A 44 8.22 -0.79 12.51
C ALA A 44 7.34 -0.12 13.57
N SER A 45 6.11 -0.56 13.67
CA SER A 45 5.08 -0.10 14.61
C SER A 45 4.55 -1.26 15.46
N GLU A 46 3.58 -1.01 16.33
CA GLU A 46 2.87 -2.06 17.03
C GLU A 46 2.17 -2.99 16.02
N GLN A 47 2.28 -4.31 16.27
CA GLN A 47 1.70 -5.31 15.38
C GLN A 47 0.18 -5.22 15.37
N GLN A 48 -0.38 -5.07 14.18
CA GLN A 48 -1.82 -5.14 13.95
C GLN A 48 -2.30 -6.59 13.81
N GLY A 49 -3.60 -6.82 13.97
CA GLY A 49 -4.24 -8.08 13.62
C GLY A 49 -4.59 -8.15 12.13
N ASP A 50 -4.98 -9.35 11.65
CA ASP A 50 -5.35 -9.59 10.25
C ASP A 50 -6.47 -8.65 9.75
N ALA A 51 -7.35 -8.18 10.63
CA ALA A 51 -8.38 -7.19 10.33
C ALA A 51 -7.83 -5.86 9.76
N TRP A 52 -6.52 -5.60 9.92
CA TRP A 52 -5.85 -4.48 9.24
C TRP A 52 -6.01 -4.54 7.72
N PHE A 53 -6.04 -5.74 7.15
CA PHE A 53 -6.20 -5.94 5.72
C PHE A 53 -7.65 -5.91 5.24
N GLU A 54 -8.63 -5.72 6.13
CA GLU A 54 -10.04 -5.70 5.73
C GLU A 54 -10.30 -4.66 4.65
N ASP A 55 -11.02 -5.08 3.61
CA ASP A 55 -11.32 -4.29 2.42
C ASP A 55 -10.11 -3.69 1.71
N SER A 56 -8.93 -4.29 1.84
CA SER A 56 -7.76 -3.91 1.05
C SER A 56 -7.74 -4.57 -0.33
N ALA A 57 -6.91 -4.03 -1.23
CA ALA A 57 -6.56 -4.74 -2.46
C ALA A 57 -5.04 -4.89 -2.60
N PHE A 58 -4.62 -6.01 -3.19
CA PHE A 58 -3.25 -6.29 -3.56
C PHE A 58 -3.12 -6.37 -5.08
N ILE A 59 -2.20 -5.60 -5.64
CA ILE A 59 -1.87 -5.62 -7.07
C ILE A 59 -0.46 -6.20 -7.22
N GLY A 60 -0.32 -7.32 -7.93
CA GLY A 60 1.00 -7.93 -8.01
C GLY A 60 1.13 -9.14 -8.91
N HIS A 61 2.35 -9.65 -8.95
CA HIS A 61 2.73 -10.83 -9.71
C HIS A 61 2.70 -12.11 -8.85
N SER A 62 3.36 -13.17 -9.31
CA SER A 62 3.41 -14.50 -8.67
C SER A 62 3.77 -14.52 -7.17
N LEU A 63 4.49 -13.51 -6.64
CA LEU A 63 4.73 -13.41 -5.20
C LEU A 63 3.45 -13.01 -4.45
N ILE A 64 2.61 -12.16 -5.04
CA ILE A 64 1.31 -11.80 -4.45
C ILE A 64 0.29 -12.94 -4.64
N GLU A 65 0.33 -13.70 -5.75
CA GLU A 65 -0.44 -14.95 -5.85
C GLU A 65 -0.05 -15.95 -4.76
N GLY A 66 1.25 -16.07 -4.48
CA GLY A 66 1.73 -16.90 -3.36
C GLY A 66 1.27 -16.37 -1.98
N PHE A 67 1.21 -15.07 -1.81
CA PHE A 67 0.69 -14.42 -0.60
C PHE A 67 -0.81 -14.73 -0.42
N GLU A 68 -1.63 -14.56 -1.46
CA GLU A 68 -3.05 -14.90 -1.47
C GLU A 68 -3.32 -16.33 -1.01
N VAL A 69 -2.51 -17.29 -1.51
CA VAL A 69 -2.74 -18.72 -1.26
C VAL A 69 -2.15 -19.19 0.08
N CYS A 70 -1.04 -18.59 0.54
CA CYS A 70 -0.23 -19.16 1.61
C CYS A 70 -0.08 -18.29 2.86
N ALA A 71 -0.51 -17.03 2.85
CA ALA A 71 -0.34 -16.15 4.01
C ALA A 71 -1.31 -16.44 5.16
N ASP A 72 -2.40 -17.18 4.89
CA ASP A 72 -3.42 -17.58 5.87
C ASP A 72 -3.95 -16.38 6.67
N ILE A 73 -4.50 -15.38 5.96
CA ILE A 73 -5.02 -14.13 6.52
C ILE A 73 -6.54 -14.21 6.64
N ASP A 74 -7.06 -13.95 7.82
CA ASP A 74 -8.51 -13.88 8.08
C ASP A 74 -9.02 -12.44 7.89
N ALA A 75 -9.13 -12.02 6.61
CA ALA A 75 -9.66 -10.73 6.21
C ALA A 75 -10.19 -10.78 4.76
N ASN A 76 -11.13 -9.89 4.44
CA ASN A 76 -11.68 -9.75 3.09
C ASN A 76 -10.74 -8.90 2.21
N ILE A 77 -9.86 -9.56 1.49
CA ILE A 77 -8.86 -8.95 0.61
C ILE A 77 -9.24 -9.23 -0.85
N HIS A 78 -9.08 -8.27 -1.74
CA HIS A 78 -9.18 -8.49 -3.16
C HIS A 78 -7.80 -8.50 -3.83
N TYR A 79 -7.59 -9.44 -4.75
CA TYR A 79 -6.32 -9.64 -5.42
C TYR A 79 -6.42 -9.39 -6.92
N PHE A 80 -5.69 -8.38 -7.42
CA PHE A 80 -5.48 -8.13 -8.84
C PHE A 80 -4.13 -8.70 -9.23
N THR A 81 -4.08 -10.00 -9.48
CA THR A 81 -2.83 -10.74 -9.70
C THR A 81 -2.80 -11.46 -11.04
N ASP A 82 -1.59 -11.64 -11.55
CA ASP A 82 -1.31 -12.53 -12.67
C ASP A 82 0.19 -12.92 -12.68
N THR A 83 0.47 -14.22 -12.94
CA THR A 83 1.86 -14.69 -13.05
C THR A 83 2.60 -13.94 -14.18
N GLY A 84 3.75 -13.36 -13.86
CA GLY A 84 4.52 -12.58 -14.84
C GLY A 84 3.99 -11.15 -15.04
N LEU A 85 3.07 -10.66 -14.22
CA LEU A 85 2.57 -9.29 -14.27
C LEU A 85 3.73 -8.30 -14.10
N SER A 86 3.78 -7.30 -14.98
CA SER A 86 4.64 -6.12 -14.88
C SER A 86 3.79 -4.87 -14.69
N ALA A 87 4.38 -3.76 -14.23
CA ALA A 87 3.65 -2.50 -14.07
C ALA A 87 3.05 -2.03 -15.42
N ALA A 88 3.81 -2.12 -16.51
CA ALA A 88 3.33 -1.80 -17.85
C ALA A 88 2.13 -2.67 -18.27
N ARG A 89 2.17 -3.97 -17.93
CA ARG A 89 1.09 -4.89 -18.27
C ARG A 89 -0.13 -4.70 -17.39
N ALA A 90 0.04 -4.37 -16.11
CA ALA A 90 -1.07 -4.15 -15.17
C ALA A 90 -2.05 -3.08 -15.65
N VAL A 91 -1.56 -2.04 -16.35
CA VAL A 91 -2.37 -0.96 -16.93
C VAL A 91 -3.29 -1.44 -18.06
N THR A 92 -2.88 -2.46 -18.81
CA THR A 92 -3.59 -2.93 -20.04
C THR A 92 -4.16 -4.32 -19.92
N TYR A 93 -3.87 -5.04 -18.84
CA TYR A 93 -4.34 -6.40 -18.61
C TYR A 93 -5.84 -6.43 -18.33
N SER A 94 -6.56 -7.34 -18.97
CA SER A 94 -8.03 -7.40 -18.95
C SER A 94 -8.59 -8.74 -18.46
N GLN A 95 -7.80 -9.48 -17.69
CA GLN A 95 -8.20 -10.80 -17.16
C GLN A 95 -8.03 -10.87 -15.62
N PHE A 96 -8.01 -9.72 -14.94
CA PHE A 96 -8.09 -9.72 -13.48
C PHE A 96 -9.46 -10.23 -13.04
N SER A 97 -9.50 -11.00 -11.95
CA SER A 97 -10.75 -11.29 -11.25
C SER A 97 -11.32 -9.97 -10.72
N LEU A 98 -12.62 -9.74 -10.96
CA LEU A 98 -13.28 -8.50 -10.54
C LEU A 98 -14.08 -8.71 -9.23
N PRO A 99 -14.21 -7.67 -8.37
CA PRO A 99 -14.96 -7.77 -7.10
C PRO A 99 -16.39 -8.28 -7.26
N ASP A 100 -17.10 -7.84 -8.31
CA ASP A 100 -18.48 -8.27 -8.59
C ASP A 100 -18.57 -9.58 -9.39
N GLY A 101 -17.41 -10.23 -9.64
CA GLY A 101 -17.28 -11.45 -10.44
C GLY A 101 -16.94 -11.18 -11.91
N GLY A 102 -16.53 -12.26 -12.58
CA GLY A 102 -16.03 -12.17 -13.95
C GLY A 102 -14.58 -11.70 -14.02
N THR A 103 -14.16 -11.26 -15.21
CA THR A 103 -12.82 -10.75 -15.46
C THR A 103 -12.85 -9.41 -16.19
N GLY A 104 -11.81 -8.59 -15.98
CA GLY A 104 -11.72 -7.28 -16.62
C GLY A 104 -10.39 -6.61 -16.34
N THR A 105 -10.34 -5.31 -16.60
CA THR A 105 -9.19 -4.45 -16.35
C THR A 105 -9.08 -4.07 -14.88
N LEU A 106 -7.89 -3.62 -14.46
CA LEU A 106 -7.69 -3.06 -13.13
C LEU A 106 -8.65 -1.89 -12.87
N GLU A 107 -8.81 -1.00 -13.85
CA GLU A 107 -9.68 0.17 -13.76
C GLU A 107 -11.14 -0.23 -13.53
N GLU A 108 -11.65 -1.25 -14.25
CA GLU A 108 -12.98 -1.78 -14.04
C GLU A 108 -13.17 -2.36 -12.64
N GLY A 109 -12.19 -3.11 -12.14
CA GLY A 109 -12.26 -3.67 -10.79
C GLY A 109 -12.19 -2.63 -9.69
N LEU A 110 -11.34 -1.61 -9.85
CA LEU A 110 -11.23 -0.50 -8.90
C LEU A 110 -12.51 0.34 -8.82
N ARG A 111 -13.31 0.42 -9.90
CA ARG A 111 -14.60 1.12 -9.90
C ARG A 111 -15.71 0.33 -9.22
N GLN A 112 -15.60 -0.98 -9.12
CA GLN A 112 -16.64 -1.83 -8.52
C GLN A 112 -16.62 -1.82 -7.00
N LYS A 113 -15.48 -1.52 -6.37
CA LYS A 113 -15.34 -1.54 -4.91
C LYS A 113 -14.47 -0.40 -4.42
N ALA A 114 -14.93 0.29 -3.37
CA ALA A 114 -14.10 1.20 -2.59
C ALA A 114 -13.21 0.36 -1.64
N PHE A 115 -11.90 0.51 -1.77
CA PHE A 115 -10.95 -0.18 -0.91
C PHE A 115 -10.51 0.71 0.25
N SER A 116 -10.11 0.09 1.36
CA SER A 116 -9.56 0.79 2.51
C SER A 116 -8.10 1.22 2.26
N LYS A 117 -7.33 0.41 1.53
CA LYS A 117 -5.92 0.64 1.17
C LYS A 117 -5.51 -0.26 0.01
N ILE A 118 -4.47 0.13 -0.71
CA ILE A 118 -3.94 -0.63 -1.86
C ILE A 118 -2.47 -0.96 -1.61
N TYR A 119 -2.11 -2.23 -1.78
CA TYR A 119 -0.74 -2.71 -1.79
C TYR A 119 -0.31 -3.04 -3.21
N ILE A 120 0.87 -2.58 -3.63
CA ILE A 120 1.41 -2.83 -4.98
C ILE A 120 2.80 -3.45 -4.87
N MET A 121 2.99 -4.64 -5.46
CA MET A 121 4.27 -5.33 -5.58
C MET A 121 4.54 -5.72 -7.01
N LEU A 122 5.29 -4.89 -7.74
CA LEU A 122 5.67 -5.10 -9.15
C LEU A 122 7.13 -4.72 -9.36
N GLY A 123 7.74 -5.25 -10.43
CA GLY A 123 9.11 -4.94 -10.83
C GLY A 123 9.98 -6.16 -11.09
N VAL A 124 9.74 -7.29 -10.42
CA VAL A 124 10.53 -8.52 -10.62
C VAL A 124 10.51 -8.97 -12.10
N ASN A 125 9.39 -8.81 -12.79
CA ASN A 125 9.25 -9.14 -14.20
C ASN A 125 9.75 -8.04 -15.15
N GLU A 126 10.24 -6.93 -14.58
CA GLU A 126 10.84 -5.78 -15.27
C GLU A 126 12.31 -5.57 -14.89
N ILE A 127 12.94 -6.58 -14.30
CA ILE A 127 14.28 -6.50 -13.70
C ILE A 127 15.36 -5.97 -14.68
N SER A 128 15.17 -6.16 -15.97
CA SER A 128 16.09 -5.71 -17.02
C SER A 128 15.68 -4.39 -17.68
N THR A 129 14.60 -3.76 -17.21
CA THR A 129 14.14 -2.48 -17.79
C THR A 129 14.98 -1.30 -17.32
N THR A 130 14.86 -0.13 -17.99
CA THR A 130 15.52 1.09 -17.52
C THR A 130 14.77 1.69 -16.33
N ARG A 131 15.48 2.48 -15.50
CA ARG A 131 14.90 3.18 -14.34
C ARG A 131 13.71 4.06 -14.74
N GLU A 132 13.91 4.87 -15.78
CA GLU A 132 12.93 5.84 -16.26
C GLU A 132 11.65 5.14 -16.74
N ARG A 133 11.80 4.04 -17.48
CA ARG A 133 10.66 3.28 -17.98
C ARG A 133 9.91 2.59 -16.86
N PHE A 134 10.62 1.98 -15.91
CA PHE A 134 9.98 1.35 -14.76
C PHE A 134 9.23 2.38 -13.92
N LYS A 135 9.87 3.53 -13.62
CA LYS A 135 9.24 4.62 -12.86
C LYS A 135 7.97 5.13 -13.55
N ALA A 136 8.02 5.39 -14.86
CA ALA A 136 6.87 5.85 -15.61
C ALA A 136 5.71 4.84 -15.60
N ASN A 137 6.00 3.53 -15.71
CA ASN A 137 4.99 2.48 -15.65
C ASN A 137 4.33 2.41 -14.26
N MET A 138 5.13 2.49 -13.19
CA MET A 138 4.62 2.48 -11.81
C MET A 138 3.80 3.74 -11.50
N ALA A 139 4.25 4.92 -11.96
CA ALA A 139 3.49 6.17 -11.79
C ALA A 139 2.13 6.10 -12.50
N ALA A 140 2.07 5.58 -13.73
CA ALA A 140 0.81 5.38 -14.44
C ALA A 140 -0.15 4.43 -13.70
N LEU A 141 0.39 3.40 -13.05
CA LEU A 141 -0.42 2.50 -12.22
C LEU A 141 -0.97 3.19 -10.98
N VAL A 142 -0.16 3.98 -10.28
CA VAL A 142 -0.59 4.79 -9.13
C VAL A 142 -1.67 5.80 -9.54
N GLU A 143 -1.52 6.43 -10.70
CA GLU A 143 -2.53 7.35 -11.26
C GLU A 143 -3.87 6.65 -11.49
N ILE A 144 -3.87 5.44 -12.07
CA ILE A 144 -5.09 4.64 -12.25
C ILE A 144 -5.76 4.34 -10.91
N VAL A 145 -5.00 3.95 -9.89
CA VAL A 145 -5.55 3.71 -8.55
C VAL A 145 -6.22 4.96 -8.01
N ARG A 146 -5.55 6.10 -8.04
CA ARG A 146 -6.08 7.37 -7.53
C ARG A 146 -7.30 7.88 -8.29
N ALA A 147 -7.31 7.69 -9.60
CA ALA A 147 -8.44 8.11 -10.44
C ALA A 147 -9.73 7.32 -10.16
N ASN A 148 -9.63 6.13 -9.57
CA ASN A 148 -10.74 5.21 -9.40
C ASN A 148 -11.03 4.86 -7.93
N GLN A 149 -10.37 5.50 -6.98
CA GLN A 149 -10.57 5.31 -5.55
C GLN A 149 -10.82 6.65 -4.84
N SER A 150 -11.17 6.59 -3.56
CA SER A 150 -11.39 7.80 -2.75
C SER A 150 -10.13 8.66 -2.66
N GLU A 151 -10.32 9.97 -2.58
CA GLU A 151 -9.22 10.92 -2.39
C GLU A 151 -8.44 10.56 -1.10
N GLY A 152 -7.10 10.51 -1.22
CA GLY A 152 -6.22 10.18 -0.10
C GLY A 152 -6.14 8.71 0.26
N ILE A 153 -6.66 7.79 -0.58
CA ILE A 153 -6.49 6.34 -0.33
C ILE A 153 -5.02 6.00 -0.05
N PRO A 154 -4.71 5.28 1.04
CA PRO A 154 -3.36 4.82 1.31
C PRO A 154 -2.89 3.84 0.23
N ILE A 155 -1.75 4.14 -0.39
CA ILE A 155 -1.09 3.26 -1.37
C ILE A 155 0.25 2.84 -0.79
N TYR A 156 0.43 1.54 -0.59
CA TYR A 156 1.65 0.92 -0.09
C TYR A 156 2.41 0.29 -1.25
N ILE A 157 3.61 0.75 -1.51
CA ILE A 157 4.52 0.19 -2.51
C ILE A 157 5.47 -0.76 -1.78
N LEU A 158 5.41 -2.03 -2.14
CA LEU A 158 6.26 -3.05 -1.56
C LEU A 158 7.55 -3.18 -2.36
N GLU A 159 8.70 -3.04 -1.72
CA GLU A 159 9.98 -3.29 -2.35
C GLU A 159 10.11 -4.74 -2.84
N LEU A 160 10.94 -4.94 -3.84
CA LEU A 160 11.32 -6.27 -4.29
C LEU A 160 12.15 -6.96 -3.22
N THR A 161 11.82 -8.20 -2.91
CA THR A 161 12.62 -9.04 -2.03
C THR A 161 13.99 -9.32 -2.65
N PRO A 162 15.05 -9.53 -1.85
CA PRO A 162 16.32 -9.98 -2.37
C PRO A 162 16.18 -11.35 -3.06
N THR A 163 17.13 -11.69 -3.90
CA THR A 163 17.24 -13.03 -4.50
C THR A 163 18.34 -13.82 -3.82
N THR A 164 18.32 -15.15 -3.94
CA THR A 164 19.43 -15.95 -3.39
C THR A 164 20.75 -15.61 -4.09
N GLN A 165 21.87 -15.72 -3.40
CA GLN A 165 23.19 -15.47 -3.98
C GLN A 165 23.41 -16.26 -5.27
N LYS A 166 23.08 -17.54 -5.28
CA LYS A 166 23.18 -18.39 -6.49
C LYS A 166 22.38 -17.85 -7.67
N LYS A 167 21.15 -17.33 -7.43
CA LYS A 167 20.31 -16.75 -8.46
C LYS A 167 20.88 -15.43 -8.96
N SER A 168 21.33 -14.60 -8.04
CA SER A 168 21.97 -13.32 -8.29
C SER A 168 23.22 -13.47 -9.19
N ASP A 169 24.08 -14.42 -8.89
CA ASP A 169 25.32 -14.64 -9.64
C ASP A 169 25.10 -15.18 -11.05
N ALA A 170 23.97 -15.87 -11.27
CA ALA A 170 23.69 -16.60 -12.52
C ALA A 170 22.76 -15.88 -13.49
N THR A 171 22.03 -14.82 -13.07
CA THR A 171 20.94 -14.26 -13.87
C THR A 171 20.83 -12.75 -13.75
N ALA A 172 19.93 -12.16 -14.56
CA ALA A 172 19.53 -10.75 -14.43
C ALA A 172 18.79 -10.43 -13.11
N PHE A 173 18.30 -11.44 -12.39
CA PHE A 173 17.73 -11.28 -11.04
C PHE A 173 18.85 -11.12 -10.00
N ASN A 174 19.80 -10.24 -10.30
CA ASN A 174 20.94 -9.97 -9.43
C ASN A 174 20.67 -8.83 -8.46
N ARG A 175 21.44 -8.81 -7.38
CA ARG A 175 21.33 -7.81 -6.31
C ARG A 175 21.34 -6.38 -6.85
N ALA A 176 22.24 -6.05 -7.78
CA ALA A 176 22.35 -4.69 -8.31
C ALA A 176 21.08 -4.25 -9.08
N ASN A 177 20.46 -5.16 -9.84
CA ASN A 177 19.21 -4.87 -10.52
C ASN A 177 18.02 -4.76 -9.56
N VAL A 178 17.95 -5.60 -8.52
CA VAL A 178 16.93 -5.49 -7.46
C VAL A 178 17.06 -4.15 -6.74
N GLN A 179 18.26 -3.79 -6.28
CA GLN A 179 18.53 -2.51 -5.62
C GLN A 179 18.18 -1.32 -6.52
N LYS A 180 18.57 -1.37 -7.80
CA LYS A 180 18.23 -0.33 -8.78
C LYS A 180 16.72 -0.07 -8.85
N LEU A 181 15.89 -1.12 -8.85
CA LEU A 181 14.44 -0.97 -8.92
C LEU A 181 13.85 -0.52 -7.56
N ASN A 182 14.37 -1.00 -6.44
CA ASN A 182 13.94 -0.54 -5.11
C ASN A 182 14.25 0.95 -4.89
N GLU A 183 15.41 1.45 -5.36
CA GLU A 183 15.69 2.89 -5.38
C GLU A 183 14.64 3.67 -6.20
N VAL A 184 14.22 3.14 -7.35
CA VAL A 184 13.15 3.77 -8.16
C VAL A 184 11.82 3.78 -7.42
N LEU A 185 11.48 2.70 -6.69
CA LEU A 185 10.26 2.64 -5.89
C LEU A 185 10.29 3.66 -4.75
N SER A 186 11.44 3.85 -4.10
CA SER A 186 11.62 4.88 -3.07
C SER A 186 11.42 6.30 -3.64
N GLU A 187 12.07 6.62 -4.79
CA GLU A 187 11.87 7.90 -5.49
C GLU A 187 10.39 8.12 -5.87
N LEU A 188 9.73 7.07 -6.38
CA LEU A 188 8.31 7.12 -6.72
C LEU A 188 7.45 7.43 -5.49
N CYS A 189 7.71 6.78 -4.36
CA CYS A 189 6.97 6.99 -3.13
C CYS A 189 7.08 8.44 -2.64
N GLU A 190 8.27 9.04 -2.71
CA GLU A 190 8.48 10.45 -2.36
C GLU A 190 7.70 11.39 -3.29
N GLU A 191 7.74 11.15 -4.61
CA GLU A 191 7.06 11.99 -5.61
C GLU A 191 5.54 11.84 -5.53
N GLU A 192 5.06 10.58 -5.48
CA GLU A 192 3.64 10.24 -5.54
C GLU A 192 2.97 10.16 -4.15
N LYS A 193 3.68 10.45 -3.06
CA LYS A 193 3.15 10.36 -1.70
C LYS A 193 2.52 9.00 -1.39
N CYS A 194 3.23 7.93 -1.77
CA CYS A 194 2.91 6.54 -1.43
C CYS A 194 3.76 6.09 -0.24
N TYR A 195 3.29 5.09 0.49
CA TYR A 195 4.01 4.51 1.60
C TYR A 195 4.95 3.40 1.12
N LEU A 196 6.25 3.52 1.37
CA LEU A 196 7.23 2.50 1.01
C LEU A 196 7.33 1.45 2.13
N VAL A 197 7.23 0.16 1.77
CA VAL A 197 7.49 -0.95 2.69
C VAL A 197 8.77 -1.66 2.24
N ASP A 198 9.80 -1.64 3.09
CA ASP A 198 11.08 -2.32 2.85
C ASP A 198 10.97 -3.83 3.07
N LEU A 199 10.43 -4.54 2.08
CA LEU A 199 10.42 -6.01 2.10
C LEU A 199 11.82 -6.61 1.90
N SER A 200 12.78 -5.83 1.45
CA SER A 200 14.18 -6.24 1.38
C SER A 200 14.71 -6.56 2.78
N ALA A 201 14.45 -5.69 3.76
CA ALA A 201 14.82 -5.93 5.15
C ALA A 201 14.14 -7.17 5.76
N CYS A 202 12.88 -7.46 5.36
CA CYS A 202 12.15 -8.64 5.85
C CYS A 202 12.85 -9.97 5.50
N PHE A 203 13.47 -10.03 4.32
CA PHE A 203 13.98 -11.28 3.76
C PHE A 203 15.50 -11.31 3.54
N ASP A 204 16.24 -10.28 3.96
CA ASP A 204 17.70 -10.28 3.94
C ASP A 204 18.26 -11.26 4.98
N GLY A 205 19.14 -12.16 4.54
CA GLY A 205 19.87 -13.06 5.43
C GLY A 205 20.98 -12.40 6.26
N GLY A 206 21.14 -11.06 6.14
CA GLY A 206 22.20 -10.27 6.77
C GLY A 206 23.41 -10.05 5.87
N ASP A 207 23.37 -10.56 4.64
CA ASP A 207 24.41 -10.41 3.62
C ASP A 207 23.89 -9.78 2.33
N GLY A 208 22.63 -9.35 2.32
CA GLY A 208 21.93 -8.73 1.17
C GLY A 208 21.36 -9.76 0.19
N TYR A 209 21.21 -11.02 0.62
CA TYR A 209 20.63 -12.10 -0.17
C TYR A 209 19.49 -12.79 0.56
N LEU A 210 18.56 -13.32 -0.22
CA LEU A 210 17.52 -14.21 0.28
C LEU A 210 18.14 -15.53 0.73
N PRO A 211 17.93 -16.00 1.99
CA PRO A 211 18.40 -17.30 2.41
C PRO A 211 17.86 -18.43 1.51
N ALA A 212 18.72 -19.33 1.07
CA ALA A 212 18.34 -20.38 0.13
C ALA A 212 17.25 -21.33 0.67
N GLU A 213 17.22 -21.52 2.00
CA GLU A 213 16.25 -22.38 2.69
C GLU A 213 14.82 -21.81 2.68
N VAL A 214 14.65 -20.51 2.50
CA VAL A 214 13.31 -19.88 2.45
C VAL A 214 12.78 -19.72 1.03
N SER A 215 13.61 -19.98 0.01
CA SER A 215 13.24 -19.85 -1.39
C SER A 215 12.98 -21.19 -2.07
N ARG A 216 12.14 -21.17 -3.12
CA ARG A 216 11.87 -22.31 -4.01
C ARG A 216 12.86 -22.42 -5.17
N ASP A 217 13.23 -21.28 -5.77
CA ASP A 217 13.97 -21.19 -7.03
C ASP A 217 14.97 -20.02 -7.07
N GLY A 218 15.14 -19.36 -5.94
CA GLY A 218 16.00 -18.21 -5.77
C GLY A 218 15.31 -16.85 -5.89
N VAL A 219 14.00 -16.83 -6.20
CA VAL A 219 13.14 -15.64 -6.27
C VAL A 219 11.88 -15.85 -5.44
N HIS A 220 11.14 -16.93 -5.72
CA HIS A 220 9.87 -17.21 -5.07
C HIS A 220 10.07 -17.77 -3.66
N LEU A 221 9.23 -17.36 -2.75
CA LEU A 221 9.21 -17.79 -1.36
C LEU A 221 8.61 -19.21 -1.22
N LYS A 222 8.98 -19.93 -0.19
CA LYS A 222 8.27 -21.14 0.27
C LYS A 222 7.02 -20.74 1.03
N ALA A 223 6.01 -21.59 1.03
CA ALA A 223 4.69 -21.31 1.61
C ALA A 223 4.72 -20.68 3.03
N PRO A 224 5.50 -21.16 4.02
CA PRO A 224 5.50 -20.54 5.34
C PRO A 224 5.99 -19.08 5.35
N GLN A 225 6.78 -18.67 4.36
CA GLN A 225 7.36 -17.33 4.30
C GLN A 225 6.35 -16.25 3.92
N TYR A 226 5.21 -16.61 3.34
CA TYR A 226 4.14 -15.67 3.06
C TYR A 226 3.42 -15.21 4.33
N ARG A 227 3.34 -16.05 5.38
CA ARG A 227 2.88 -15.60 6.70
C ARG A 227 3.90 -14.65 7.33
N VAL A 228 5.20 -14.91 7.20
CA VAL A 228 6.25 -13.98 7.65
C VAL A 228 6.12 -12.63 6.94
N MET A 229 5.84 -12.63 5.63
CA MET A 229 5.56 -11.40 4.88
C MET A 229 4.33 -10.67 5.43
N ALA A 230 3.23 -11.39 5.72
CA ALA A 230 2.03 -10.81 6.29
C ALA A 230 2.30 -10.18 7.67
N ASP A 231 2.98 -10.89 8.56
CA ASP A 231 3.35 -10.40 9.89
C ASP A 231 4.25 -9.16 9.79
N TYR A 232 5.16 -9.12 8.81
CA TYR A 232 5.97 -7.94 8.55
C TYR A 232 5.12 -6.75 8.10
N LEU A 233 4.19 -6.94 7.18
CA LEU A 233 3.27 -5.89 6.75
C LEU A 233 2.40 -5.37 7.91
N LEU A 234 1.99 -6.26 8.83
CA LEU A 234 1.21 -5.91 10.02
C LEU A 234 2.00 -5.12 11.08
N THR A 235 3.33 -5.11 11.00
CA THR A 235 4.20 -4.28 11.84
C THR A 235 4.70 -3.02 11.15
N HIS A 236 4.40 -2.83 9.86
CA HIS A 236 4.80 -1.67 9.06
C HIS A 236 3.55 -0.97 8.52
N THR A 237 2.80 -0.38 9.45
CA THR A 237 1.50 0.25 9.21
C THR A 237 1.58 1.74 9.51
N VAL A 238 0.75 2.52 8.82
CA VAL A 238 0.56 3.94 9.12
C VAL A 238 -0.84 4.11 9.66
N GLU A 239 -0.96 4.52 10.93
CA GLU A 239 -2.26 4.83 11.53
C GLU A 239 -2.86 6.05 10.82
N GLU A 240 -4.06 5.89 10.30
CA GLU A 240 -4.89 7.00 9.85
C GLU A 240 -5.39 7.75 11.10
N ARG A 241 -4.93 8.98 11.33
CA ARG A 241 -5.38 9.83 12.43
C ARG A 241 -6.46 10.78 11.96
#